data_1cf851bdbba302c059f05feb1b3fd46d
#
_entry.id   1cf851bdbba302c059f05feb1b3fd46d
#
_cell.length_a   1.000
_cell.length_b   1.000
_cell.length_c   1.000
_cell.angle_alpha   90.00
_cell.angle_beta   90.00
_cell.angle_gamma   90.00
#
_symmetry.space_group_name_H-M   'P 1'
#
loop_
_entity.id
_entity.type
_entity.pdbx_description
1 polymer ?
#
loop_
_entity_poly.entity_id
_entity_poly.type
_entity_poly.pdbx_seq_one_letter_code
_entity_poly.pdbx_strand_id
1 'polypeptide(L)'
;PTDPAAAPADSIRGLIYSDWKKLGLSGEPNTGDNGVHASASPFEGLAEKMNWLEVKPSEDAFGASIIADGLDEATLAQWILDPVVTQADGKGSLFDALEDSNVDVCSAKLKELKALA
;
A
#
# COMPACT_ATOMS: atom_id res chain seq x y z
N PRO A 1 15.35 2.30 -0.71
CA PRO A 1 14.93 2.91 -1.98
C PRO A 1 14.30 1.88 -2.92
N THR A 2 13.37 2.32 -3.77
CA THR A 2 12.66 1.46 -4.72
C THR A 2 13.59 1.01 -5.86
N ASP A 3 14.54 1.87 -6.23
CA ASP A 3 15.60 1.52 -7.19
C ASP A 3 16.52 0.46 -6.60
N PRO A 4 16.58 -0.76 -7.19
CA PRO A 4 17.43 -1.84 -6.68
C PRO A 4 18.91 -1.54 -6.78
N ALA A 5 19.35 -0.73 -7.74
CA ALA A 5 20.75 -0.32 -7.88
C ALA A 5 21.20 0.62 -6.74
N ALA A 6 20.28 1.35 -6.14
CA ALA A 6 20.50 2.23 -4.99
C ALA A 6 20.21 1.56 -3.64
N ALA A 7 19.70 0.33 -3.64
CA ALA A 7 19.39 -0.39 -2.41
C ALA A 7 20.66 -0.82 -1.66
N PRO A 8 20.65 -0.84 -0.31
CA PRO A 8 21.78 -1.37 0.45
C PRO A 8 22.13 -2.79 0.01
N ALA A 9 23.43 -3.07 -0.12
CA ALA A 9 23.92 -4.34 -0.68
C ALA A 9 23.50 -5.57 0.16
N ASP A 10 23.22 -5.38 1.44
CA ASP A 10 22.77 -6.40 2.39
C ASP A 10 21.23 -6.48 2.53
N SER A 11 20.50 -5.62 1.84
CA SER A 11 19.04 -5.70 1.77
C SER A 11 18.58 -6.79 0.80
N ILE A 12 17.37 -7.32 1.00
CA ILE A 12 16.78 -8.30 0.09
C ILE A 12 16.78 -7.79 -1.35
N ARG A 13 16.38 -6.52 -1.57
CA ARG A 13 16.37 -5.91 -2.91
C ARG A 13 17.76 -5.81 -3.51
N GLY A 14 18.78 -5.39 -2.73
CA GLY A 14 20.18 -5.32 -3.17
C GLY A 14 20.76 -6.69 -3.49
N LEU A 15 20.46 -7.72 -2.69
CA LEU A 15 20.89 -9.10 -2.92
C LEU A 15 20.28 -9.68 -4.21
N ILE A 16 18.97 -9.47 -4.44
CA ILE A 16 18.30 -9.89 -5.68
C ILE A 16 18.96 -9.20 -6.88
N TYR A 17 19.21 -7.88 -6.77
CA TYR A 17 19.87 -7.09 -7.82
C TYR A 17 21.29 -7.58 -8.13
N SER A 18 22.08 -7.91 -7.13
CA SER A 18 23.45 -8.39 -7.35
C SER A 18 23.52 -9.79 -7.93
N ASP A 19 22.59 -10.66 -7.57
CA ASP A 19 22.62 -12.09 -7.86
C ASP A 19 21.57 -12.55 -8.88
N TRP A 20 20.89 -11.61 -9.57
CA TRP A 20 19.76 -11.93 -10.43
C TRP A 20 20.04 -13.03 -11.48
N LYS A 21 21.26 -13.05 -12.04
CA LYS A 21 21.67 -14.11 -13.00
C LYS A 21 21.76 -15.48 -12.33
N LYS A 22 22.33 -15.54 -11.12
CA LYS A 22 22.42 -16.78 -10.32
C LYS A 22 21.04 -17.26 -9.88
N LEU A 23 20.12 -16.31 -9.63
CA LEU A 23 18.73 -16.61 -9.27
C LEU A 23 17.89 -17.05 -10.46
N GLY A 24 18.42 -17.00 -11.69
CA GLY A 24 17.72 -17.43 -12.90
C GLY A 24 16.65 -16.44 -13.39
N LEU A 25 16.76 -15.17 -13.02
CA LEU A 25 15.83 -14.15 -13.51
C LEU A 25 16.10 -13.87 -14.99
N SER A 26 15.06 -13.57 -15.74
CA SER A 26 15.13 -13.31 -17.20
C SER A 26 15.74 -11.97 -17.57
N GLY A 27 15.81 -11.03 -16.63
CA GLY A 27 16.35 -9.69 -16.81
C GLY A 27 16.88 -9.09 -15.53
N GLU A 28 17.63 -8.01 -15.66
CA GLU A 28 18.13 -7.24 -14.53
C GLU A 28 16.96 -6.55 -13.82
N PRO A 29 16.86 -6.67 -12.48
CA PRO A 29 15.83 -5.97 -11.71
C PRO A 29 15.90 -4.45 -11.89
N ASN A 30 14.73 -3.82 -11.89
CA ASN A 30 14.56 -2.37 -12.05
C ASN A 30 13.56 -1.82 -11.02
N THR A 31 13.25 -0.54 -11.09
CA THR A 31 12.34 0.10 -10.13
C THR A 31 10.94 -0.52 -10.10
N GLY A 32 10.41 -0.97 -11.26
CA GLY A 32 9.08 -1.56 -11.38
C GLY A 32 9.03 -3.07 -11.13
N ASP A 33 10.17 -3.77 -11.31
CA ASP A 33 10.27 -5.23 -11.16
C ASP A 33 11.59 -5.59 -10.48
N ASN A 34 11.54 -5.84 -9.17
CA ASN A 34 12.74 -6.07 -8.35
C ASN A 34 12.58 -7.13 -7.25
N GLY A 35 11.46 -7.85 -7.24
CA GLY A 35 11.20 -8.95 -6.30
C GLY A 35 10.87 -8.50 -4.88
N VAL A 36 10.71 -7.21 -4.61
CA VAL A 36 10.36 -6.67 -3.29
C VAL A 36 9.27 -5.62 -3.44
N HIS A 37 8.18 -5.82 -2.70
CA HIS A 37 7.11 -4.84 -2.57
C HIS A 37 6.99 -4.39 -1.11
N ALA A 38 6.63 -3.14 -0.90
CA ALA A 38 6.30 -2.58 0.40
C ALA A 38 5.11 -1.62 0.22
N SER A 39 4.10 -1.80 1.05
CA SER A 39 2.92 -0.93 1.05
C SER A 39 3.32 0.53 1.28
N ALA A 40 2.80 1.44 0.47
CA ALA A 40 3.15 2.86 0.50
C ALA A 40 2.33 3.68 1.52
N SER A 41 1.35 3.04 2.17
CA SER A 41 0.53 3.68 3.20
C SER A 41 0.00 2.67 4.22
N PRO A 42 -0.46 3.10 5.41
CA PRO A 42 -1.15 2.24 6.37
C PRO A 42 -2.39 1.55 5.80
N PHE A 43 -3.12 2.22 4.91
CA PHE A 43 -4.33 1.66 4.29
C PHE A 43 -3.99 0.57 3.27
N GLU A 44 -2.98 0.79 2.42
CA GLU A 44 -2.48 -0.23 1.51
C GLU A 44 -1.95 -1.44 2.29
N GLY A 45 -1.22 -1.22 3.38
CA GLY A 45 -0.77 -2.28 4.27
C GLY A 45 -1.91 -3.10 4.87
N LEU A 46 -3.03 -2.46 5.23
CA LEU A 46 -4.24 -3.15 5.67
C LEU A 46 -4.85 -3.96 4.52
N ALA A 47 -5.00 -3.36 3.34
CA ALA A 47 -5.55 -4.02 2.15
C ALA A 47 -4.75 -5.29 1.80
N GLU A 48 -3.43 -5.21 1.84
CA GLU A 48 -2.56 -6.36 1.58
C GLU A 48 -2.64 -7.44 2.65
N LYS A 49 -2.71 -7.07 3.93
CA LYS A 49 -2.95 -8.06 5.01
C LYS A 49 -4.30 -8.77 4.82
N MET A 50 -5.34 -8.04 4.44
CA MET A 50 -6.65 -8.64 4.15
C MET A 50 -6.58 -9.61 2.97
N ASN A 51 -5.86 -9.24 1.91
CA ASN A 51 -5.73 -10.04 0.70
C ASN A 51 -4.84 -11.28 0.87
N TRP A 52 -3.65 -11.10 1.44
CA TRP A 52 -2.64 -12.16 1.50
C TRP A 52 -2.70 -13.01 2.78
N LEU A 53 -3.14 -12.42 3.88
CA LEU A 53 -3.15 -13.07 5.20
C LEU A 53 -4.57 -13.33 5.71
N GLU A 54 -5.60 -12.93 4.96
CA GLU A 54 -7.02 -13.08 5.32
C GLU A 54 -7.37 -12.45 6.69
N VAL A 55 -6.61 -11.41 7.09
CA VAL A 55 -6.85 -10.69 8.34
C VAL A 55 -8.16 -9.92 8.23
N LYS A 56 -9.01 -10.04 9.25
CA LYS A 56 -10.21 -9.20 9.34
C LYS A 56 -9.81 -7.77 9.72
N PRO A 57 -10.39 -6.74 9.10
CA PRO A 57 -10.02 -5.35 9.41
C PRO A 57 -10.26 -4.99 10.89
N SER A 58 -11.27 -5.57 11.53
CA SER A 58 -11.53 -5.37 12.96
C SER A 58 -10.48 -6.01 13.90
N GLU A 59 -9.67 -6.92 13.39
CA GLU A 59 -8.58 -7.60 14.12
C GLU A 59 -7.21 -6.91 13.91
N ASP A 60 -7.13 -5.99 12.95
CA ASP A 60 -5.95 -5.15 12.72
C ASP A 60 -6.10 -3.83 13.47
N ALA A 61 -5.04 -3.35 14.13
CA ALA A 61 -5.10 -2.13 14.94
C ALA A 61 -5.49 -0.88 14.12
N PHE A 62 -4.95 -0.74 12.91
CA PHE A 62 -5.31 0.37 12.02
C PHE A 62 -6.73 0.18 11.46
N GLY A 63 -7.07 -1.03 11.02
CA GLY A 63 -8.39 -1.38 10.54
C GLY A 63 -9.49 -1.10 11.58
N ALA A 64 -9.30 -1.55 12.82
CA ALA A 64 -10.22 -1.28 13.92
C ALA A 64 -10.39 0.22 14.18
N SER A 65 -9.29 1.00 14.09
CA SER A 65 -9.31 2.45 14.29
C SER A 65 -10.15 3.15 13.22
N ILE A 66 -9.95 2.86 11.94
CA ILE A 66 -10.71 3.51 10.85
C ILE A 66 -12.18 3.09 10.84
N ILE A 67 -12.51 1.87 11.28
CA ILE A 67 -13.89 1.43 11.47
C ILE A 67 -14.55 2.23 12.62
N ALA A 68 -13.87 2.38 13.75
CA ALA A 68 -14.34 3.21 14.86
C ALA A 68 -14.53 4.68 14.46
N ASP A 69 -13.72 5.17 13.53
CA ASP A 69 -13.80 6.50 12.91
C ASP A 69 -14.93 6.63 11.86
N GLY A 70 -15.68 5.56 11.63
CA GLY A 70 -16.89 5.56 10.81
C GLY A 70 -16.72 5.07 9.37
N LEU A 71 -15.58 4.46 9.02
CA LEU A 71 -15.43 3.77 7.74
C LEU A 71 -16.08 2.39 7.86
N ASP A 72 -17.27 2.23 7.30
CA ASP A 72 -18.00 0.95 7.37
C ASP A 72 -17.32 -0.15 6.54
N GLU A 73 -17.59 -1.42 6.93
CA GLU A 73 -16.95 -2.58 6.30
C GLU A 73 -17.30 -2.72 4.80
N ALA A 74 -18.47 -2.25 4.37
CA ALA A 74 -18.85 -2.30 2.95
C ALA A 74 -18.04 -1.32 2.11
N THR A 75 -17.82 -0.10 2.60
CA THR A 75 -16.91 0.87 2.00
C THR A 75 -15.48 0.34 2.00
N LEU A 76 -15.04 -0.23 3.12
CA LEU A 76 -13.69 -0.80 3.22
C LEU A 76 -13.47 -1.91 2.18
N ALA A 77 -14.42 -2.84 2.03
CA ALA A 77 -14.34 -3.92 1.05
C ALA A 77 -14.23 -3.43 -0.41
N GLN A 78 -14.77 -2.26 -0.71
CA GLN A 78 -14.61 -1.63 -2.02
C GLN A 78 -13.27 -0.90 -2.13
N TRP A 79 -12.86 -0.22 -1.09
CA TRP A 79 -11.70 0.64 -1.11
C TRP A 79 -10.36 -0.10 -1.12
N ILE A 80 -10.30 -1.31 -0.56
CA ILE A 80 -9.12 -2.18 -0.68
C ILE A 80 -8.82 -2.65 -2.10
N LEU A 81 -9.73 -2.42 -3.04
CA LEU A 81 -9.55 -2.71 -4.47
C LEU A 81 -8.99 -1.52 -5.25
N ASP A 82 -8.52 -0.50 -4.56
CA ASP A 82 -7.96 0.72 -5.14
C ASP A 82 -8.86 1.41 -6.18
N PRO A 83 -10.11 1.79 -5.82
CA PRO A 83 -10.98 2.45 -6.77
C PRO A 83 -10.52 3.88 -7.06
N VAL A 84 -10.99 4.41 -8.19
CA VAL A 84 -10.90 5.85 -8.47
C VAL A 84 -11.87 6.59 -7.55
N VAL A 85 -11.34 7.51 -6.74
CA VAL A 85 -12.11 8.32 -5.79
C VAL A 85 -12.11 9.80 -6.17
N THR A 86 -13.14 10.51 -5.71
CA THR A 86 -13.19 11.98 -5.81
C THR A 86 -12.32 12.60 -4.72
N GLN A 87 -11.45 13.52 -5.10
CA GLN A 87 -10.56 14.30 -4.25
C GLN A 87 -10.89 15.80 -4.41
N ALA A 88 -10.35 16.64 -3.55
CA ALA A 88 -10.58 18.09 -3.61
C ALA A 88 -10.13 18.73 -4.93
N ASP A 89 -9.11 18.16 -5.57
CA ASP A 89 -8.47 18.65 -6.80
C ASP A 89 -8.78 17.81 -8.04
N GLY A 90 -9.65 16.79 -7.93
CA GLY A 90 -10.01 15.94 -9.06
C GLY A 90 -10.39 14.51 -8.70
N LYS A 91 -10.00 13.58 -9.55
CA LYS A 91 -10.20 12.15 -9.33
C LYS A 91 -8.89 11.39 -9.54
N GLY A 92 -8.64 10.38 -8.72
CA GLY A 92 -7.45 9.55 -8.80
C GLY A 92 -7.59 8.26 -8.03
N SER A 93 -6.57 7.40 -8.10
CA SER A 93 -6.46 6.18 -7.31
C SER A 93 -6.53 6.52 -5.81
N LEU A 94 -7.24 5.68 -5.06
CA LEU A 94 -7.30 5.80 -3.61
C LEU A 94 -5.91 5.58 -2.98
N PHE A 95 -5.17 4.60 -3.45
CA PHE A 95 -3.84 4.29 -2.91
C PHE A 95 -2.88 5.45 -3.16
N ASP A 96 -2.86 6.01 -4.38
CA ASP A 96 -2.04 7.20 -4.70
C ASP A 96 -2.38 8.39 -3.79
N ALA A 97 -3.68 8.60 -3.51
CA ALA A 97 -4.12 9.67 -2.62
C ALA A 97 -3.61 9.50 -1.17
N LEU A 98 -3.33 8.27 -0.75
CA LEU A 98 -2.87 7.93 0.60
C LEU A 98 -1.36 7.67 0.69
N GLU A 99 -0.66 7.61 -0.46
CA GLU A 99 0.77 7.33 -0.53
C GLU A 99 1.59 8.26 0.39
N ASP A 100 2.68 7.75 0.92
CA ASP A 100 3.62 8.46 1.80
C ASP A 100 2.99 9.09 3.07
N SER A 101 1.78 8.66 3.46
CA SER A 101 1.14 9.18 4.66
C SER A 101 1.35 8.30 5.89
N ASN A 102 1.56 8.93 7.04
CA ASN A 102 1.54 8.29 8.36
C ASN A 102 0.10 7.95 8.76
N VAL A 103 -0.06 7.17 9.84
CA VAL A 103 -1.36 6.69 10.33
C VAL A 103 -2.38 7.80 10.55
N ASP A 104 -1.99 8.88 11.21
CA ASP A 104 -2.84 10.04 11.52
C ASP A 104 -3.29 10.77 10.25
N VAL A 105 -2.37 11.04 9.33
CA VAL A 105 -2.65 11.68 8.04
C VAL A 105 -3.51 10.77 7.16
N CYS A 106 -3.20 9.49 7.09
CA CYS A 106 -3.96 8.49 6.35
C CYS A 106 -5.41 8.42 6.85
N SER A 107 -5.62 8.33 8.17
CA SER A 107 -6.96 8.30 8.77
C SER A 107 -7.76 9.58 8.48
N ALA A 108 -7.11 10.74 8.54
CA ALA A 108 -7.76 12.01 8.21
C ALA A 108 -8.19 12.07 6.73
N LYS A 109 -7.31 11.68 5.81
CA LYS A 109 -7.61 11.60 4.37
C LYS A 109 -8.76 10.63 4.06
N LEU A 110 -8.79 9.45 4.71
CA LEU A 110 -9.88 8.49 4.53
C LEU A 110 -11.24 9.08 4.93
N LYS A 111 -11.30 9.87 6.01
CA LYS A 111 -12.53 10.58 6.42
C LYS A 111 -12.95 11.64 5.40
N GLU A 112 -11.99 12.41 4.90
CA GLU A 112 -12.23 13.42 3.87
C GLU A 112 -12.76 12.78 2.58
N LEU A 113 -12.10 11.74 2.08
CA LEU A 113 -12.53 11.01 0.88
C LEU A 113 -13.91 10.40 1.03
N LYS A 114 -14.24 9.87 2.21
CA LYS A 114 -15.59 9.35 2.50
C LYS A 114 -16.64 10.46 2.46
N ALA A 115 -16.33 11.66 2.91
CA ALA A 115 -17.24 12.79 2.89
C ALA A 115 -17.49 13.34 1.47
N LEU A 116 -16.58 13.05 0.52
CA LEU A 116 -16.68 13.45 -0.89
C LEU A 116 -17.33 12.37 -1.79
N ALA A 117 -17.56 11.19 -1.24
CA ALA A 117 -18.09 10.04 -1.98
C ALA A 117 -19.66 10.08 -2.12
#